data_15a463c5eb76091f2fed33f11e7a468f
#
_entry.id   15a463c5eb76091f2fed33f11e7a468f
#
_cell.length_a   1.000
_cell.length_b   1.000
_cell.length_c   1.000
_cell.angle_alpha   90.00
_cell.angle_beta   90.00
_cell.angle_gamma   90.00
#
_symmetry.space_group_name_H-M   'P 1'
#
loop_
_entity.id
_entity.type
_entity.pdbx_description
1 polymer ?
#
loop_
_entity_poly.entity_id
_entity_poly.type
_entity_poly.pdbx_seq_one_letter_code
_entity_poly.pdbx_strand_id
1 'polypeptide(L)'
;MNKINTLYDYIIAHCYESIARALSAERYPLWKRSCPEMNDIDFIRLGLLRCISAVDSGRHFLQTSEEIQGELISHSTYFKSLKSTRRMDMLEAVEKQSYELHCEQMASQGIDYLKQFPELNEYRVEAADGHFIDHAYHTQKGDNGKVYAAGFIYAMNLRNGLLRPLSCITSGTKRHQEIPVLRHTIDQHNSSLNQQEKHLYVYDKAVMDYAWWQRQKDHQNYMISVLKENSVATPVESIPFDNSNPINTGVEDYSIYENQGIKFNVVHYRDPETRKLYRFVTTLPESINPGTIAMLYYKRWTIEKAYNNSKSNLKEKKAWSSDFNSLNNQMRLTAMTYNLMRVFEETSKIHNPALIHPSDKKYTKALEKRQATAQKIGGFVNPLFFQKRIVRISSYTIRAVQNAIITGMSMASFMCALIARLVPG
;
A
#
# COMPACT_ATOMS: atom_id res chain seq x y z
N MET A 1 15.49 -13.42 -28.83
CA MET A 1 14.86 -12.29 -28.13
C MET A 1 13.52 -12.04 -28.79
N ASN A 2 12.43 -12.52 -28.18
CA ASN A 2 11.07 -12.23 -28.68
C ASN A 2 10.84 -10.72 -28.56
N LYS A 3 10.43 -10.10 -29.65
CA LYS A 3 10.10 -8.67 -29.67
C LYS A 3 8.97 -8.45 -28.67
N ILE A 4 9.22 -7.61 -27.65
CA ILE A 4 8.19 -7.08 -26.76
C ILE A 4 7.29 -6.21 -27.62
N ASN A 5 6.17 -6.75 -28.10
CA ASN A 5 5.32 -6.07 -29.07
C ASN A 5 4.16 -5.32 -28.42
N THR A 6 3.79 -5.69 -27.18
CA THR A 6 2.65 -5.10 -26.48
C THR A 6 3.06 -4.49 -25.14
N LEU A 7 2.27 -3.55 -24.64
CA LEU A 7 2.43 -3.04 -23.29
C LEU A 7 2.33 -4.15 -22.23
N TYR A 8 1.47 -5.14 -22.48
CA TYR A 8 1.32 -6.30 -21.62
C TYR A 8 2.63 -7.09 -21.50
N ASP A 9 3.28 -7.39 -22.64
CA ASP A 9 4.57 -8.08 -22.68
C ASP A 9 5.64 -7.29 -21.92
N TYR A 10 5.65 -5.94 -22.05
CA TYR A 10 6.56 -5.08 -21.31
C TYR A 10 6.34 -5.16 -19.80
N ILE A 11 5.10 -5.07 -19.33
CA ILE A 11 4.76 -5.17 -17.91
C ILE A 11 5.17 -6.54 -17.38
N ILE A 12 4.86 -7.61 -18.10
CA ILE A 12 5.24 -8.97 -17.72
C ILE A 12 6.74 -9.17 -17.73
N ALA A 13 7.47 -8.61 -18.70
CA ALA A 13 8.93 -8.67 -18.74
C ALA A 13 9.58 -8.00 -17.52
N HIS A 14 9.04 -6.88 -17.04
CA HIS A 14 9.50 -6.22 -15.83
C HIS A 14 9.25 -7.05 -14.56
N CYS A 15 8.18 -7.84 -14.53
CA CYS A 15 7.93 -8.78 -13.44
C CYS A 15 8.77 -10.06 -13.58
N TYR A 16 9.16 -10.42 -14.80
CA TYR A 16 9.74 -11.72 -15.09
C TYR A 16 11.02 -11.98 -14.30
N GLU A 17 11.85 -10.98 -14.11
CA GLU A 17 13.09 -11.12 -13.36
C GLU A 17 12.82 -11.48 -11.88
N SER A 18 11.88 -10.80 -11.23
CA SER A 18 11.51 -11.10 -9.85
C SER A 18 10.83 -12.46 -9.72
N ILE A 19 9.97 -12.80 -10.68
CA ILE A 19 9.33 -14.11 -10.75
C ILE A 19 10.38 -15.20 -10.97
N ALA A 20 11.31 -15.00 -11.91
CA ALA A 20 12.37 -15.97 -12.21
C ALA A 20 13.30 -16.19 -11.01
N ARG A 21 13.69 -15.12 -10.31
CA ARG A 21 14.50 -15.22 -9.09
C ARG A 21 13.79 -16.00 -7.99
N ALA A 22 12.51 -15.71 -7.73
CA ALA A 22 11.74 -16.44 -6.73
C ALA A 22 11.54 -17.91 -7.11
N LEU A 23 11.33 -18.21 -8.39
CA LEU A 23 11.19 -19.57 -8.89
C LEU A 23 12.54 -20.33 -8.98
N SER A 24 13.67 -19.65 -8.90
CA SER A 24 15.00 -20.27 -8.79
C SER A 24 15.44 -20.54 -7.34
N ALA A 25 14.68 -20.07 -6.34
CA ALA A 25 14.99 -20.29 -4.94
C ALA A 25 14.99 -21.78 -4.58
N GLU A 26 15.85 -22.19 -3.63
CA GLU A 26 16.02 -23.58 -3.21
C GLU A 26 14.70 -24.30 -2.85
N ARG A 27 13.75 -23.57 -2.30
CA ARG A 27 12.44 -24.13 -1.93
C ARG A 27 11.50 -24.38 -3.11
N TYR A 28 11.73 -23.75 -4.26
CA TYR A 28 10.82 -23.89 -5.40
C TYR A 28 10.71 -25.33 -5.91
N PRO A 29 11.78 -26.15 -5.99
CA PRO A 29 11.67 -27.55 -6.40
C PRO A 29 10.68 -28.36 -5.55
N LEU A 30 10.54 -28.04 -4.26
CA LEU A 30 9.58 -28.67 -3.36
C LEU A 30 8.12 -28.28 -3.70
N TRP A 31 7.93 -27.12 -4.27
CA TRP A 31 6.63 -26.62 -4.69
C TRP A 31 6.26 -27.01 -6.14
N LYS A 32 7.29 -27.29 -6.96
CA LYS A 32 7.10 -27.54 -8.38
C LYS A 32 6.22 -28.79 -8.61
N ARG A 33 5.15 -28.59 -9.34
CA ARG A 33 4.29 -29.67 -9.85
C ARG A 33 3.98 -29.44 -11.31
N SER A 34 3.96 -30.49 -12.11
CA SER A 34 3.49 -30.40 -13.48
C SER A 34 1.98 -30.15 -13.46
N CYS A 35 1.55 -29.09 -14.08
CA CYS A 35 0.17 -28.85 -14.44
C CYS A 35 0.18 -28.53 -15.95
N PRO A 36 -0.18 -29.48 -16.80
CA PRO A 36 -0.05 -29.28 -18.24
C PRO A 36 -0.94 -28.16 -18.79
N GLU A 37 -2.06 -27.87 -18.12
CA GLU A 37 -3.00 -26.82 -18.54
C GLU A 37 -2.59 -25.41 -18.06
N MET A 38 -1.84 -25.29 -16.99
CA MET A 38 -1.45 -23.99 -16.41
C MET A 38 -0.22 -24.14 -15.52
N ASN A 39 0.93 -23.71 -15.96
CA ASN A 39 2.14 -23.66 -15.14
C ASN A 39 2.11 -22.49 -14.11
N ASP A 40 3.15 -22.34 -13.29
CA ASP A 40 3.17 -21.35 -12.24
C ASP A 40 3.31 -19.91 -12.76
N ILE A 41 4.04 -19.73 -13.86
CA ILE A 41 4.19 -18.42 -14.52
C ILE A 41 2.84 -17.99 -15.11
N ASP A 42 2.13 -18.90 -15.77
CA ASP A 42 0.81 -18.61 -16.36
C ASP A 42 -0.21 -18.29 -15.27
N PHE A 43 -0.15 -18.96 -14.12
CA PHE A 43 -0.99 -18.64 -12.96
C PHE A 43 -0.77 -17.20 -12.49
N ILE A 44 0.49 -16.77 -12.33
CA ILE A 44 0.81 -15.40 -11.93
C ILE A 44 0.37 -14.41 -13.00
N ARG A 45 0.69 -14.66 -14.28
CA ARG A 45 0.30 -13.82 -15.41
C ARG A 45 -1.21 -13.58 -15.46
N LEU A 46 -1.99 -14.67 -15.37
CA LEU A 46 -3.44 -14.59 -15.33
C LEU A 46 -3.96 -13.84 -14.12
N GLY A 47 -3.34 -14.02 -12.96
CA GLY A 47 -3.71 -13.29 -11.76
C GLY A 47 -3.49 -11.78 -11.89
N LEU A 48 -2.34 -11.37 -12.42
CA LEU A 48 -2.03 -9.95 -12.69
C LEU A 48 -2.99 -9.38 -13.75
N LEU A 49 -3.24 -10.12 -14.83
CA LEU A 49 -4.18 -9.73 -15.88
C LEU A 49 -5.60 -9.55 -15.31
N ARG A 50 -6.03 -10.43 -14.41
CA ARG A 50 -7.33 -10.33 -13.76
C ARG A 50 -7.47 -9.05 -12.93
N CYS A 51 -6.43 -8.67 -12.19
CA CYS A 51 -6.42 -7.41 -11.44
C CYS A 51 -6.55 -6.18 -12.35
N ILE A 52 -5.94 -6.22 -13.53
CA ILE A 52 -5.94 -5.11 -14.50
C ILE A 52 -7.21 -5.14 -15.37
N SER A 53 -7.85 -6.31 -15.56
CA SER A 53 -8.99 -6.46 -16.46
C SER A 53 -10.20 -5.60 -16.03
N ALA A 54 -11.00 -5.19 -17.00
CA ALA A 54 -12.26 -4.48 -16.72
C ALA A 54 -13.41 -5.41 -16.30
N VAL A 55 -13.16 -6.72 -16.21
CA VAL A 55 -14.19 -7.76 -16.07
C VAL A 55 -14.32 -8.20 -14.62
N ASP A 56 -15.55 -8.22 -14.08
CA ASP A 56 -15.81 -8.60 -12.69
C ASP A 56 -16.02 -10.12 -12.52
N SER A 57 -16.63 -10.78 -13.50
CA SER A 57 -16.88 -12.22 -13.46
C SER A 57 -15.63 -13.03 -13.81
N GLY A 58 -15.28 -14.02 -12.99
CA GLY A 58 -14.15 -14.91 -13.27
C GLY A 58 -14.32 -15.77 -14.54
N ARG A 59 -15.55 -16.12 -14.92
CA ARG A 59 -15.83 -16.82 -16.20
C ARG A 59 -15.61 -15.91 -17.38
N HIS A 60 -16.18 -14.72 -17.34
CA HIS A 60 -16.01 -13.71 -18.39
C HIS A 60 -14.53 -13.31 -18.52
N PHE A 61 -13.80 -13.20 -17.40
CA PHE A 61 -12.36 -12.96 -17.41
C PHE A 61 -11.60 -14.04 -18.19
N LEU A 62 -11.90 -15.32 -17.98
CA LEU A 62 -11.21 -16.41 -18.69
C LEU A 62 -11.49 -16.37 -20.21
N GLN A 63 -12.72 -16.06 -20.62
CA GLN A 63 -13.05 -15.85 -22.04
C GLN A 63 -12.25 -14.68 -22.63
N THR A 64 -12.20 -13.54 -21.92
CA THR A 64 -11.42 -12.38 -22.38
C THR A 64 -9.91 -12.70 -22.40
N SER A 65 -9.40 -13.49 -21.45
CA SER A 65 -7.99 -13.90 -21.44
C SER A 65 -7.62 -14.81 -22.58
N GLU A 66 -8.54 -15.69 -23.01
CA GLU A 66 -8.38 -16.53 -24.21
C GLU A 66 -8.24 -15.67 -25.48
N GLU A 67 -9.08 -14.66 -25.63
CA GLU A 67 -9.00 -13.71 -26.74
C GLU A 67 -7.66 -12.94 -26.79
N ILE A 68 -7.10 -12.61 -25.61
CA ILE A 68 -5.84 -11.85 -25.51
C ILE A 68 -4.60 -12.74 -25.65
N GLN A 69 -4.63 -13.97 -25.09
CA GLN A 69 -3.46 -14.84 -24.99
C GLN A 69 -3.48 -16.02 -25.96
N GLY A 70 -4.63 -16.30 -26.55
CA GLY A 70 -4.80 -17.45 -27.46
C GLY A 70 -4.80 -18.82 -26.78
N GLU A 71 -4.83 -18.88 -25.45
CA GLU A 71 -4.80 -20.12 -24.67
C GLU A 71 -6.09 -20.30 -23.87
N LEU A 72 -6.75 -21.46 -24.07
CA LEU A 72 -7.94 -21.82 -23.31
C LEU A 72 -7.57 -22.48 -22.00
N ILE A 73 -7.86 -21.81 -20.90
CA ILE A 73 -7.73 -22.37 -19.55
C ILE A 73 -9.11 -22.68 -18.99
N SER A 74 -9.31 -23.95 -18.58
CA SER A 74 -10.58 -24.33 -18.01
C SER A 74 -10.91 -23.59 -16.73
N HIS A 75 -12.18 -23.23 -16.55
CA HIS A 75 -12.67 -22.59 -15.34
C HIS A 75 -12.31 -23.39 -14.07
N SER A 76 -12.43 -24.72 -14.15
CA SER A 76 -12.10 -25.60 -13.01
C SER A 76 -10.62 -25.55 -12.65
N THR A 77 -9.72 -25.56 -13.64
CA THR A 77 -8.27 -25.50 -13.45
C THR A 77 -7.86 -24.16 -12.79
N TYR A 78 -8.38 -23.04 -13.28
CA TYR A 78 -8.07 -21.74 -12.71
C TYR A 78 -8.54 -21.61 -11.25
N PHE A 79 -9.80 -21.94 -10.96
CA PHE A 79 -10.34 -21.78 -9.61
C PHE A 79 -9.80 -22.81 -8.61
N LYS A 80 -9.48 -24.04 -9.03
CA LYS A 80 -8.74 -24.99 -8.19
C LYS A 80 -7.33 -24.49 -7.88
N SER A 81 -6.68 -23.86 -8.85
CA SER A 81 -5.35 -23.28 -8.68
C SER A 81 -5.33 -22.12 -7.69
N LEU A 82 -6.35 -21.26 -7.71
CA LEU A 82 -6.51 -20.20 -6.71
C LEU A 82 -6.64 -20.72 -5.27
N LYS A 83 -7.18 -21.93 -5.08
CA LYS A 83 -7.35 -22.58 -3.77
C LYS A 83 -6.14 -23.41 -3.34
N SER A 84 -5.13 -23.58 -4.19
CA SER A 84 -3.97 -24.40 -3.93
C SER A 84 -3.04 -23.79 -2.88
N THR A 85 -2.81 -24.49 -1.76
CA THR A 85 -1.84 -24.10 -0.73
C THR A 85 -0.45 -23.95 -1.34
N ARG A 86 -0.01 -24.92 -2.17
CA ARG A 86 1.27 -24.83 -2.86
C ARG A 86 1.44 -23.54 -3.66
N ARG A 87 0.38 -23.13 -4.40
CA ARG A 87 0.46 -21.88 -5.19
C ARG A 87 0.37 -20.63 -4.31
N MET A 88 -0.29 -20.71 -3.19
CA MET A 88 -0.29 -19.64 -2.20
C MET A 88 1.13 -19.43 -1.63
N ASP A 89 1.80 -20.51 -1.22
CA ASP A 89 3.16 -20.47 -0.66
C ASP A 89 4.16 -19.96 -1.71
N MET A 90 4.06 -20.45 -2.95
CA MET A 90 4.87 -19.99 -4.07
C MET A 90 4.64 -18.50 -4.35
N LEU A 91 3.38 -18.07 -4.42
CA LEU A 91 3.06 -16.67 -4.71
C LEU A 91 3.50 -15.74 -3.58
N GLU A 92 3.50 -16.21 -2.34
CA GLU A 92 4.04 -15.46 -1.20
C GLU A 92 5.53 -15.18 -1.37
N ALA A 93 6.31 -16.19 -1.77
CA ALA A 93 7.74 -16.02 -2.02
C ALA A 93 8.00 -15.08 -3.20
N VAL A 94 7.25 -15.22 -4.29
CA VAL A 94 7.36 -14.35 -5.48
C VAL A 94 6.99 -12.92 -5.14
N GLU A 95 5.90 -12.70 -4.41
CA GLU A 95 5.46 -11.36 -4.01
C GLU A 95 6.51 -10.67 -3.14
N LYS A 96 7.01 -11.36 -2.10
CA LYS A 96 8.03 -10.81 -1.20
C LYS A 96 9.28 -10.40 -1.98
N GLN A 97 9.79 -11.25 -2.85
CA GLN A 97 10.98 -10.94 -3.63
C GLN A 97 10.74 -9.83 -4.66
N SER A 98 9.58 -9.81 -5.29
CA SER A 98 9.18 -8.74 -6.20
C SER A 98 9.08 -7.39 -5.47
N TYR A 99 8.53 -7.38 -4.27
CA TYR A 99 8.46 -6.17 -3.44
C TYR A 99 9.85 -5.60 -3.12
N GLU A 100 10.79 -6.44 -2.68
CA GLU A 100 12.16 -5.98 -2.36
C GLU A 100 12.88 -5.45 -3.61
N LEU A 101 12.79 -6.13 -4.75
CA LEU A 101 13.35 -5.64 -6.01
C LEU A 101 12.74 -4.30 -6.45
N HIS A 102 11.45 -4.12 -6.27
CA HIS A 102 10.80 -2.84 -6.56
C HIS A 102 11.26 -1.73 -5.60
N CYS A 103 11.48 -2.05 -4.32
CA CYS A 103 12.05 -1.09 -3.36
C CYS A 103 13.47 -0.67 -3.78
N GLU A 104 14.33 -1.63 -4.15
CA GLU A 104 15.68 -1.36 -4.65
C GLU A 104 15.66 -0.52 -5.94
N GLN A 105 14.78 -0.84 -6.87
CA GLN A 105 14.62 -0.08 -8.11
C GLN A 105 14.19 1.36 -7.84
N MET A 106 13.21 1.58 -6.97
CA MET A 106 12.75 2.92 -6.59
C MET A 106 13.88 3.71 -5.92
N ALA A 107 14.62 3.08 -5.01
CA ALA A 107 15.77 3.70 -4.33
C ALA A 107 16.89 4.07 -5.31
N SER A 108 17.25 3.18 -6.25
CA SER A 108 18.26 3.45 -7.28
C SER A 108 17.88 4.61 -8.21
N GLN A 109 16.60 4.83 -8.40
CA GLN A 109 16.04 5.96 -9.15
C GLN A 109 15.94 7.25 -8.32
N GLY A 110 16.38 7.23 -7.05
CA GLY A 110 16.35 8.39 -6.15
C GLY A 110 14.96 8.71 -5.61
N ILE A 111 14.02 7.77 -5.68
CA ILE A 111 12.64 7.96 -5.22
C ILE A 111 12.57 7.63 -3.73
N ASP A 112 12.63 8.68 -2.92
CA ASP A 112 12.38 8.64 -1.47
C ASP A 112 11.60 9.88 -1.04
N TYR A 113 10.32 9.71 -0.70
CA TYR A 113 9.44 10.82 -0.26
C TYR A 113 9.75 11.31 1.16
N LEU A 114 10.63 10.64 1.88
CA LEU A 114 11.10 11.02 3.22
C LEU A 114 12.55 11.51 3.22
N LYS A 115 13.19 11.64 2.06
CA LYS A 115 14.60 12.04 1.92
C LYS A 115 14.97 13.34 2.66
N GLN A 116 14.00 14.27 2.79
CA GLN A 116 14.21 15.54 3.48
C GLN A 116 14.20 15.43 5.01
N PHE A 117 13.96 14.24 5.59
CA PHE A 117 13.90 13.99 7.02
C PHE A 117 15.00 12.99 7.40
N PRO A 118 16.26 13.46 7.60
CA PRO A 118 17.40 12.58 7.86
C PRO A 118 17.27 11.77 9.16
N GLU A 119 16.50 12.27 10.14
CA GLU A 119 16.21 11.58 11.39
C GLU A 119 15.41 10.27 11.17
N LEU A 120 14.82 10.10 10.00
CA LEU A 120 14.08 8.88 9.62
C LEU A 120 14.92 7.86 8.83
N ASN A 121 16.19 8.15 8.51
CA ASN A 121 16.98 7.31 7.62
C ASN A 121 17.18 5.87 8.13
N GLU A 122 17.22 5.67 9.44
CA GLU A 122 17.38 4.35 10.05
C GLU A 122 16.06 3.57 10.17
N TYR A 123 14.93 4.18 9.77
CA TYR A 123 13.62 3.58 9.95
C TYR A 123 13.03 3.11 8.62
N ARG A 124 12.51 1.89 8.62
CA ARG A 124 11.52 1.47 7.65
C ARG A 124 10.17 2.04 8.08
N VAL A 125 9.64 2.98 7.32
CA VAL A 125 8.43 3.71 7.69
C VAL A 125 7.25 3.20 6.89
N GLU A 126 6.26 2.60 7.55
CA GLU A 126 5.10 1.99 6.93
C GLU A 126 3.79 2.49 7.57
N ALA A 127 2.80 2.79 6.74
CA ALA A 127 1.42 2.92 7.21
C ALA A 127 0.75 1.55 7.12
N ALA A 128 0.17 1.05 8.21
CA ALA A 128 -0.54 -0.21 8.21
C ALA A 128 -2.03 0.01 8.50
N ASP A 129 -2.88 -0.59 7.68
CA ASP A 129 -4.33 -0.44 7.74
C ASP A 129 -5.01 -1.61 7.02
N GLY A 130 -6.30 -1.81 7.30
CA GLY A 130 -7.11 -2.81 6.63
C GLY A 130 -8.26 -2.20 5.86
N HIS A 131 -8.70 -2.90 4.83
CA HIS A 131 -9.94 -2.57 4.17
C HIS A 131 -10.78 -3.80 3.88
N PHE A 132 -12.09 -3.59 3.77
CA PHE A 132 -13.05 -4.65 3.48
C PHE A 132 -13.56 -4.54 2.05
N ILE A 133 -13.75 -5.70 1.44
CA ILE A 133 -14.30 -5.88 0.10
C ILE A 133 -15.57 -6.72 0.17
N ASP A 134 -16.42 -6.62 -0.84
CA ASP A 134 -17.65 -7.41 -0.91
C ASP A 134 -17.33 -8.91 -0.92
N HIS A 135 -18.19 -9.69 -0.26
CA HIS A 135 -18.06 -11.13 -0.24
C HIS A 135 -18.23 -11.77 -1.64
N ALA A 136 -17.70 -12.97 -1.80
CA ALA A 136 -17.93 -13.76 -3.02
C ALA A 136 -19.38 -14.24 -3.11
N TYR A 137 -19.87 -14.47 -4.33
CA TYR A 137 -21.26 -14.88 -4.58
C TYR A 137 -21.71 -16.11 -3.79
N HIS A 138 -20.83 -17.10 -3.61
CA HIS A 138 -21.09 -18.34 -2.89
C HIS A 138 -20.58 -18.35 -1.45
N THR A 139 -20.35 -17.18 -0.83
CA THR A 139 -19.92 -17.12 0.56
C THR A 139 -21.06 -17.65 1.46
N GLN A 140 -20.73 -18.60 2.33
CA GLN A 140 -21.67 -19.14 3.29
C GLN A 140 -22.08 -18.08 4.31
N LYS A 141 -23.33 -18.17 4.76
CA LYS A 141 -23.82 -17.36 5.85
C LYS A 141 -23.20 -17.82 7.16
N GLY A 142 -22.86 -16.88 8.02
CA GLY A 142 -22.48 -17.17 9.39
C GLY A 142 -23.67 -17.66 10.24
N ASP A 143 -23.43 -18.07 11.48
CA ASP A 143 -24.44 -18.60 12.41
C ASP A 143 -25.62 -17.65 12.65
N ASN A 144 -25.39 -16.35 12.47
CA ASN A 144 -26.44 -15.32 12.60
C ASN A 144 -27.16 -15.02 11.26
N GLY A 145 -26.99 -15.86 10.24
CA GLY A 145 -27.62 -15.72 8.93
C GLY A 145 -27.04 -14.61 8.04
N LYS A 146 -25.99 -13.89 8.48
CA LYS A 146 -25.38 -12.81 7.73
C LYS A 146 -24.18 -13.28 6.90
N VAL A 147 -23.99 -12.68 5.74
CA VAL A 147 -22.78 -12.84 4.94
C VAL A 147 -21.84 -11.67 5.24
N TYR A 148 -20.57 -11.99 5.47
CA TYR A 148 -19.58 -10.99 5.86
C TYR A 148 -18.61 -10.69 4.72
N ALA A 149 -18.17 -9.43 4.66
CA ALA A 149 -17.13 -8.98 3.76
C ALA A 149 -15.78 -9.65 4.09
N ALA A 150 -14.95 -9.86 3.09
CA ALA A 150 -13.56 -10.23 3.29
C ALA A 150 -12.74 -8.99 3.64
N GLY A 151 -11.72 -9.12 4.49
CA GLY A 151 -10.80 -8.05 4.86
C GLY A 151 -9.39 -8.32 4.36
N PHE A 152 -8.72 -7.30 3.86
CA PHE A 152 -7.32 -7.33 3.49
C PHE A 152 -6.54 -6.29 4.29
N ILE A 153 -5.41 -6.70 4.85
CA ILE A 153 -4.51 -5.84 5.62
C ILE A 153 -3.23 -5.66 4.84
N TYR A 154 -2.86 -4.41 4.62
CA TYR A 154 -1.62 -4.03 3.95
C TYR A 154 -0.78 -3.10 4.79
N ALA A 155 0.52 -3.11 4.56
CA ALA A 155 1.44 -2.05 4.92
C ALA A 155 1.86 -1.29 3.66
N MET A 156 1.90 0.02 3.73
CA MET A 156 2.41 0.88 2.66
C MET A 156 3.73 1.51 3.11
N ASN A 157 4.78 1.29 2.36
CA ASN A 157 6.05 1.96 2.56
C ASN A 157 5.89 3.46 2.22
N LEU A 158 6.04 4.33 3.23
CA LEU A 158 5.87 5.77 3.05
C LEU A 158 7.01 6.46 2.31
N ARG A 159 8.16 5.75 2.10
CA ARG A 159 9.28 6.29 1.30
C ARG A 159 9.03 6.19 -0.20
N ASN A 160 8.36 5.14 -0.67
CA ASN A 160 8.18 4.89 -2.12
C ASN A 160 6.73 4.64 -2.54
N GLY A 161 5.82 4.45 -1.58
CA GLY A 161 4.40 4.22 -1.83
C GLY A 161 4.06 2.81 -2.31
N LEU A 162 4.96 1.83 -2.13
CA LEU A 162 4.69 0.42 -2.47
C LEU A 162 3.87 -0.25 -1.38
N LEU A 163 2.99 -1.18 -1.78
CA LEU A 163 2.14 -1.97 -0.89
C LEU A 163 2.78 -3.33 -0.60
N ARG A 164 2.73 -3.73 0.66
CA ARG A 164 3.10 -5.06 1.14
C ARG A 164 1.87 -5.72 1.78
N PRO A 165 1.40 -6.87 1.26
CA PRO A 165 0.29 -7.59 1.87
C PRO A 165 0.72 -8.19 3.22
N LEU A 166 -0.11 -8.04 4.23
CA LEU A 166 0.15 -8.57 5.57
C LEU A 166 -0.70 -9.79 5.87
N SER A 167 -2.02 -9.66 5.82
CA SER A 167 -2.93 -10.74 6.15
C SER A 167 -4.31 -10.55 5.53
N CYS A 168 -5.07 -11.63 5.42
CA CYS A 168 -6.48 -11.56 5.04
C CYS A 168 -7.39 -12.09 6.14
N ILE A 169 -8.61 -11.52 6.22
CA ILE A 169 -9.65 -11.87 7.17
C ILE A 169 -10.78 -12.54 6.40
N THR A 170 -11.01 -13.83 6.64
CA THR A 170 -11.90 -14.66 5.81
C THR A 170 -13.21 -15.02 6.45
N SER A 171 -13.23 -15.14 7.76
CA SER A 171 -14.40 -15.64 8.47
C SER A 171 -15.23 -14.48 9.00
N GLY A 172 -16.52 -14.68 9.07
CA GLY A 172 -17.61 -13.87 9.59
C GLY A 172 -17.34 -12.87 10.71
N THR A 173 -16.19 -12.32 10.66
CA THR A 173 -15.62 -11.48 11.67
C THR A 173 -16.01 -10.05 11.42
N LYS A 174 -16.49 -9.45 12.45
CA LYS A 174 -16.83 -8.04 12.47
C LYS A 174 -15.53 -7.20 12.31
N ARG A 175 -15.63 -5.97 11.87
CA ARG A 175 -14.52 -4.99 11.77
C ARG A 175 -13.60 -4.93 13.01
N HIS A 176 -14.10 -5.29 14.19
CA HIS A 176 -13.29 -5.30 15.41
C HIS A 176 -12.23 -6.41 15.46
N GLN A 177 -12.24 -7.36 14.52
CA GLN A 177 -11.15 -8.35 14.38
C GLN A 177 -9.99 -7.87 13.51
N GLU A 178 -10.13 -6.76 12.81
CA GLU A 178 -9.04 -6.13 12.06
C GLU A 178 -7.82 -5.85 12.94
N ILE A 179 -8.04 -5.21 14.09
CA ILE A 179 -6.96 -4.83 15.01
C ILE A 179 -6.24 -6.04 15.63
N PRO A 180 -6.92 -7.06 16.17
CA PRO A 180 -6.24 -8.27 16.64
C PRO A 180 -5.44 -8.98 15.56
N VAL A 181 -5.97 -9.08 14.34
CA VAL A 181 -5.27 -9.70 13.21
C VAL A 181 -4.06 -8.87 12.81
N LEU A 182 -4.19 -7.54 12.71
CA LEU A 182 -3.07 -6.64 12.42
C LEU A 182 -1.95 -6.79 13.45
N ARG A 183 -2.27 -6.78 14.75
CA ARG A 183 -1.28 -6.96 15.82
C ARG A 183 -0.58 -8.31 15.72
N HIS A 184 -1.35 -9.38 15.60
CA HIS A 184 -0.80 -10.73 15.47
C HIS A 184 0.14 -10.85 14.27
N THR A 185 -0.23 -10.29 13.14
CA THR A 185 0.59 -10.30 11.93
C THR A 185 1.89 -9.51 12.12
N ILE A 186 1.83 -8.36 12.81
CA ILE A 186 3.03 -7.59 13.12
C ILE A 186 3.93 -8.34 14.10
N ASP A 187 3.37 -8.97 15.14
CA ASP A 187 4.13 -9.78 16.08
C ASP A 187 4.84 -10.95 15.39
N GLN A 188 4.16 -11.65 14.47
CA GLN A 188 4.77 -12.70 13.65
C GLN A 188 5.86 -12.17 12.73
N HIS A 189 5.63 -11.03 12.09
CA HIS A 189 6.61 -10.41 11.20
C HIS A 189 7.87 -10.00 11.97
N ASN A 190 7.72 -9.40 13.12
CA ASN A 190 8.83 -8.99 13.99
C ASN A 190 9.68 -10.18 14.45
N SER A 191 9.07 -11.34 14.68
CA SER A 191 9.78 -12.57 15.05
C SER A 191 10.65 -13.11 13.91
N SER A 192 10.39 -12.70 12.67
CA SER A 192 11.11 -13.13 11.45
C SER A 192 12.16 -12.14 10.95
N LEU A 193 12.21 -10.93 11.51
CA LEU A 193 13.15 -9.88 11.08
C LEU A 193 14.50 -10.01 11.81
N ASN A 194 15.57 -9.66 11.08
CA ASN A 194 16.85 -9.39 11.72
C ASN A 194 16.71 -8.21 12.67
N GLN A 195 17.13 -8.35 13.91
CA GLN A 195 17.04 -7.34 14.98
C GLN A 195 17.76 -6.00 14.69
N GLN A 196 18.28 -5.80 13.49
CA GLN A 196 19.08 -4.63 13.11
C GLN A 196 18.28 -3.53 12.42
N GLU A 197 17.07 -3.80 11.94
CA GLU A 197 16.26 -2.80 11.23
C GLU A 197 15.20 -2.19 12.15
N LYS A 198 15.20 -0.86 12.28
CA LYS A 198 14.18 -0.14 13.03
C LYS A 198 12.93 0.02 12.19
N HIS A 199 11.78 -0.45 12.67
CA HIS A 199 10.51 -0.29 12.00
C HIS A 199 9.68 0.82 12.66
N LEU A 200 9.02 1.63 11.85
CA LEU A 200 8.06 2.62 12.29
C LEU A 200 6.73 2.40 11.59
N TYR A 201 5.72 2.03 12.36
CA TYR A 201 4.37 1.87 11.88
C TYR A 201 3.49 3.07 12.22
N VAL A 202 2.74 3.55 11.24
CA VAL A 202 1.75 4.61 11.44
C VAL A 202 0.35 4.01 11.34
N TYR A 203 -0.37 4.02 12.46
CA TYR A 203 -1.68 3.38 12.60
C TYR A 203 -2.82 4.40 12.71
N ASP A 204 -4.04 3.95 12.44
CA ASP A 204 -5.23 4.69 12.82
C ASP A 204 -5.44 4.65 14.35
N LYS A 205 -6.22 5.62 14.85
CA LYS A 205 -6.58 5.78 16.28
C LYS A 205 -7.20 4.54 16.95
N ALA A 206 -7.59 3.54 16.16
CA ALA A 206 -8.16 2.31 16.67
C ALA A 206 -7.14 1.39 17.35
N VAL A 207 -5.85 1.47 16.96
CA VAL A 207 -4.78 0.58 17.44
C VAL A 207 -4.17 1.15 18.73
N MET A 208 -4.97 1.18 19.82
CA MET A 208 -4.54 1.70 21.13
C MET A 208 -4.35 0.55 22.13
N ASP A 209 -3.07 0.23 22.47
CA ASP A 209 -2.70 -0.74 23.49
C ASP A 209 -1.27 -0.43 23.96
N TYR A 210 -1.16 0.21 25.12
CA TYR A 210 0.12 0.68 25.65
C TYR A 210 1.09 -0.46 25.96
N ALA A 211 0.59 -1.59 26.50
CA ALA A 211 1.42 -2.75 26.80
C ALA A 211 1.97 -3.41 25.52
N TRP A 212 1.15 -3.49 24.49
CA TRP A 212 1.63 -3.96 23.18
C TRP A 212 2.65 -3.00 22.58
N TRP A 213 2.46 -1.69 22.67
CA TRP A 213 3.41 -0.69 22.18
C TRP A 213 4.76 -0.77 22.86
N GLN A 214 4.78 -0.99 24.18
CA GLN A 214 6.03 -1.18 24.92
C GLN A 214 6.78 -2.41 24.42
N ARG A 215 6.09 -3.56 24.28
CA ARG A 215 6.70 -4.77 23.70
C ARG A 215 7.24 -4.54 22.30
N GLN A 216 6.54 -3.78 21.46
CA GLN A 216 7.02 -3.43 20.12
C GLN A 216 8.30 -2.58 20.19
N LYS A 217 8.32 -1.58 21.04
CA LYS A 217 9.50 -0.73 21.27
C LYS A 217 10.72 -1.53 21.72
N ASP A 218 10.54 -2.52 22.57
CA ASP A 218 11.60 -3.41 23.04
C ASP A 218 12.22 -4.24 21.90
N HIS A 219 11.48 -4.43 20.79
CA HIS A 219 11.93 -5.06 19.55
C HIS A 219 12.29 -4.05 18.45
N GLN A 220 12.57 -2.81 18.78
CA GLN A 220 12.88 -1.72 17.84
C GLN A 220 11.76 -1.41 16.83
N ASN A 221 10.52 -1.73 17.19
CA ASN A 221 9.35 -1.37 16.40
C ASN A 221 8.64 -0.21 17.08
N TYR A 222 8.62 0.90 16.38
CA TYR A 222 8.05 2.14 16.84
C TYR A 222 6.68 2.37 16.19
N MET A 223 5.88 3.24 16.81
CA MET A 223 4.56 3.52 16.29
C MET A 223 4.20 5.00 16.39
N ILE A 224 3.30 5.43 15.52
CA ILE A 224 2.60 6.70 15.59
C ILE A 224 1.10 6.43 15.45
N SER A 225 0.30 7.07 16.30
CA SER A 225 -1.17 7.05 16.20
C SER A 225 -1.76 8.36 16.76
N VAL A 226 -3.09 8.46 16.86
CA VAL A 226 -3.79 9.55 17.54
C VAL A 226 -4.27 9.08 18.90
N LEU A 227 -3.95 9.84 19.94
CA LEU A 227 -4.45 9.61 21.28
C LEU A 227 -5.97 9.86 21.32
N LYS A 228 -6.72 8.92 21.85
CA LYS A 228 -8.17 9.07 22.00
C LYS A 228 -8.49 10.13 23.05
N GLU A 229 -9.60 10.85 22.89
CA GLU A 229 -10.04 11.90 23.82
C GLU A 229 -10.26 11.37 25.25
N ASN A 230 -10.75 10.16 25.35
CA ASN A 230 -11.01 9.48 26.62
C ASN A 230 -9.81 8.69 27.18
N SER A 231 -8.60 8.98 26.70
CA SER A 231 -7.39 8.36 27.25
C SER A 231 -7.14 8.85 28.67
N VAL A 232 -6.84 7.92 29.56
CA VAL A 232 -6.50 8.19 30.99
C VAL A 232 -4.99 8.41 31.21
N ALA A 233 -4.22 8.60 30.13
CA ALA A 233 -2.80 8.90 30.24
C ALA A 233 -2.57 10.31 30.75
N THR A 234 -1.58 10.51 31.62
CA THR A 234 -1.25 11.79 32.25
C THR A 234 0.12 12.31 31.78
N PRO A 235 0.28 13.63 31.57
CA PRO A 235 1.59 14.20 31.27
C PRO A 235 2.51 14.09 32.49
N VAL A 236 3.77 13.73 32.25
CA VAL A 236 4.80 13.56 33.29
C VAL A 236 5.92 14.58 33.13
N GLU A 237 6.37 14.83 31.90
CA GLU A 237 7.53 15.66 31.62
C GLU A 237 7.38 16.33 30.25
N SER A 238 7.81 17.60 30.15
CA SER A 238 7.84 18.32 28.87
C SER A 238 9.15 18.04 28.14
N ILE A 239 9.07 17.81 26.83
CA ILE A 239 10.23 17.59 25.97
C ILE A 239 10.51 18.87 25.22
N PRO A 240 11.73 19.47 25.34
CA PRO A 240 12.08 20.66 24.60
C PRO A 240 12.20 20.35 23.10
N PHE A 241 11.75 21.28 22.27
CA PHE A 241 11.89 21.21 20.82
C PHE A 241 12.16 22.61 20.22
N ASP A 242 12.73 22.63 19.03
CA ASP A 242 13.02 23.87 18.32
C ASP A 242 11.77 24.44 17.64
N ASN A 243 11.18 25.47 18.23
CA ASN A 243 10.01 26.17 17.68
C ASN A 243 10.32 26.95 16.39
N SER A 244 11.59 27.24 16.11
CA SER A 244 11.98 27.95 14.88
C SER A 244 12.06 27.03 13.67
N ASN A 245 12.13 25.73 13.89
CA ASN A 245 12.15 24.76 12.81
C ASN A 245 10.80 24.72 12.09
N PRO A 246 10.74 24.98 10.77
CA PRO A 246 9.49 25.03 10.01
C PRO A 246 8.66 23.75 10.08
N ILE A 247 9.28 22.57 10.30
CA ILE A 247 8.55 21.31 10.45
C ILE A 247 7.68 21.32 11.70
N ASN A 248 8.09 22.03 12.76
CA ASN A 248 7.39 22.09 14.03
C ASN A 248 6.25 23.13 14.04
N THR A 249 5.99 23.81 12.92
CA THR A 249 4.88 24.77 12.81
C THR A 249 3.55 24.09 13.11
N GLY A 250 2.87 24.57 14.13
CA GLY A 250 1.62 24.01 14.65
C GLY A 250 1.80 23.08 15.85
N VAL A 251 3.02 22.73 16.22
CA VAL A 251 3.28 22.03 17.49
C VAL A 251 3.07 23.03 18.64
N GLU A 252 2.18 22.70 19.56
CA GLU A 252 1.88 23.49 20.76
C GLU A 252 2.59 22.95 22.00
N ASP A 253 2.74 21.61 22.07
CA ASP A 253 3.39 20.94 23.19
C ASP A 253 3.97 19.59 22.73
N TYR A 254 5.06 19.18 23.37
CA TYR A 254 5.67 17.87 23.21
C TYR A 254 6.05 17.36 24.60
N SER A 255 5.43 16.27 25.03
CA SER A 255 5.56 15.81 26.42
C SER A 255 5.57 14.29 26.50
N ILE A 256 6.24 13.76 27.53
CA ILE A 256 6.12 12.37 27.96
C ILE A 256 4.82 12.22 28.73
N TYR A 257 4.04 11.22 28.35
CA TYR A 257 2.83 10.78 29.04
C TYR A 257 3.06 9.41 29.66
N GLU A 258 2.32 9.11 30.70
CA GLU A 258 2.36 7.81 31.37
C GLU A 258 0.95 7.25 31.52
N ASN A 259 0.83 5.93 31.32
CA ASN A 259 -0.34 5.14 31.65
C ASN A 259 0.10 3.80 32.26
N GLN A 260 -0.27 3.54 33.50
CA GLN A 260 0.06 2.30 34.22
C GLN A 260 1.56 1.95 34.19
N GLY A 261 2.44 2.93 34.38
CA GLY A 261 3.90 2.75 34.35
C GLY A 261 4.52 2.70 32.94
N ILE A 262 3.74 2.79 31.90
CA ILE A 262 4.23 2.77 30.50
C ILE A 262 4.34 4.21 29.99
N LYS A 263 5.55 4.61 29.60
CA LYS A 263 5.86 5.95 29.08
C LYS A 263 5.87 5.98 27.55
N PHE A 264 5.30 7.04 26.99
CA PHE A 264 5.26 7.31 25.55
C PHE A 264 5.16 8.82 25.31
N ASN A 265 5.52 9.25 24.11
CA ASN A 265 5.55 10.68 23.79
C ASN A 265 4.22 11.11 23.15
N VAL A 266 3.77 12.31 23.49
CA VAL A 266 2.55 12.93 22.93
C VAL A 266 2.89 14.31 22.36
N VAL A 267 2.50 14.54 21.13
CA VAL A 267 2.60 15.82 20.43
C VAL A 267 1.24 16.47 20.37
N HIS A 268 1.07 17.63 20.96
CA HIS A 268 -0.11 18.47 20.74
C HIS A 268 0.15 19.32 19.49
N TYR A 269 -0.61 19.05 18.46
CA TYR A 269 -0.45 19.67 17.17
C TYR A 269 -1.74 20.35 16.72
N ARG A 270 -1.69 21.68 16.59
CA ARG A 270 -2.77 22.44 15.98
C ARG A 270 -2.53 22.59 14.49
N ASP A 271 -3.34 21.88 13.71
CA ASP A 271 -3.26 21.96 12.27
C ASP A 271 -3.38 23.41 11.79
N PRO A 272 -2.35 23.97 11.16
CA PRO A 272 -2.37 25.36 10.70
C PRO A 272 -3.46 25.64 9.67
N GLU A 273 -3.86 24.63 8.87
CA GLU A 273 -4.88 24.78 7.84
C GLU A 273 -6.32 24.76 8.39
N THR A 274 -6.61 23.82 9.29
CA THR A 274 -7.99 23.60 9.78
C THR A 274 -8.20 24.13 11.19
N ARG A 275 -7.16 24.55 11.88
CA ARG A 275 -7.11 24.96 13.29
C ARG A 275 -7.53 23.86 14.27
N LYS A 276 -7.70 22.63 13.79
CA LYS A 276 -8.05 21.48 14.63
C LYS A 276 -6.85 21.04 15.46
N LEU A 277 -7.10 20.76 16.74
CA LEU A 277 -6.11 20.20 17.64
C LEU A 277 -6.10 18.66 17.50
N TYR A 278 -4.89 18.12 17.33
CA TYR A 278 -4.62 16.68 17.36
C TYR A 278 -3.66 16.39 18.51
N ARG A 279 -3.79 15.21 19.09
CA ARG A 279 -2.82 14.64 20.03
C ARG A 279 -2.23 13.40 19.37
N PHE A 280 -1.04 13.53 18.79
CA PHE A 280 -0.33 12.39 18.22
C PHE A 280 0.46 11.70 19.31
N VAL A 281 0.35 10.39 19.37
CA VAL A 281 1.07 9.54 20.31
C VAL A 281 2.10 8.71 19.58
N THR A 282 3.29 8.55 20.16
CA THR A 282 4.38 7.79 19.57
C THR A 282 5.28 7.12 20.61
N THR A 283 5.92 6.04 20.21
CA THR A 283 7.01 5.40 20.96
C THR A 283 8.40 5.75 20.40
N LEU A 284 8.48 6.62 19.39
CA LEU A 284 9.76 7.12 18.87
C LEU A 284 10.58 7.82 19.95
N PRO A 285 11.91 7.83 19.83
CA PRO A 285 12.76 8.59 20.74
C PRO A 285 12.51 10.10 20.63
N GLU A 286 12.82 10.83 21.69
CA GLU A 286 12.62 12.27 21.81
C GLU A 286 13.44 13.09 20.81
N SER A 287 14.49 12.50 20.23
CA SER A 287 15.32 13.12 19.20
C SER A 287 14.61 13.35 17.86
N ILE A 288 13.44 12.72 17.65
CA ILE A 288 12.63 12.94 16.44
C ILE A 288 11.79 14.21 16.62
N ASN A 289 11.87 15.12 15.63
CA ASN A 289 11.09 16.34 15.66
C ASN A 289 9.58 16.07 15.80
N PRO A 290 8.88 16.74 16.71
CA PRO A 290 7.44 16.51 16.90
C PRO A 290 6.61 16.84 15.65
N GLY A 291 7.02 17.80 14.84
CA GLY A 291 6.40 18.09 13.55
C GLY A 291 6.57 16.97 12.53
N THR A 292 7.70 16.24 12.56
CA THR A 292 7.90 15.04 11.74
C THR A 292 6.90 13.94 12.11
N ILE A 293 6.61 13.76 13.41
CA ILE A 293 5.59 12.81 13.89
C ILE A 293 4.21 13.19 13.32
N ALA A 294 3.83 14.47 13.42
CA ALA A 294 2.57 14.96 12.86
C ALA A 294 2.51 14.75 11.34
N MET A 295 3.57 15.09 10.62
CA MET A 295 3.67 14.91 9.16
C MET A 295 3.50 13.45 8.75
N LEU A 296 4.14 12.51 9.45
CA LEU A 296 4.01 11.08 9.16
C LEU A 296 2.57 10.59 9.36
N TYR A 297 1.88 11.06 10.39
CA TYR A 297 0.47 10.72 10.56
C TYR A 297 -0.41 11.23 9.40
N TYR A 298 -0.15 12.41 8.88
CA TYR A 298 -0.84 12.90 7.68
C TYR A 298 -0.50 12.06 6.44
N LYS A 299 0.74 11.56 6.34
CA LYS A 299 1.14 10.65 5.24
C LYS A 299 0.42 9.30 5.28
N ARG A 300 -0.02 8.83 6.45
CA ARG A 300 -0.83 7.60 6.58
C ARG A 300 -2.03 7.57 5.62
N TRP A 301 -2.69 8.70 5.40
CA TRP A 301 -3.82 8.79 4.46
C TRP A 301 -3.47 8.37 3.02
N THR A 302 -2.21 8.19 2.71
CA THR A 302 -1.79 7.69 1.39
C THR A 302 -2.22 6.25 1.18
N ILE A 303 -2.25 5.41 2.24
CA ILE A 303 -2.72 4.03 2.15
C ILE A 303 -4.23 3.95 1.83
N GLU A 304 -5.05 4.82 2.44
CA GLU A 304 -6.49 4.88 2.13
C GLU A 304 -6.75 5.24 0.65
N LYS A 305 -5.91 6.11 0.10
CA LYS A 305 -5.96 6.45 -1.33
C LYS A 305 -5.53 5.28 -2.22
N ALA A 306 -4.54 4.49 -1.78
CA ALA A 306 -4.14 3.27 -2.48
C ALA A 306 -5.29 2.26 -2.49
N TYR A 307 -6.00 2.06 -1.37
CA TYR A 307 -7.18 1.19 -1.30
C TYR A 307 -8.29 1.64 -2.25
N ASN A 308 -8.56 2.94 -2.30
CA ASN A 308 -9.53 3.48 -3.26
C ASN A 308 -9.10 3.22 -4.71
N ASN A 309 -7.80 3.23 -4.99
CA ASN A 309 -7.25 2.92 -6.30
C ASN A 309 -7.36 1.41 -6.61
N SER A 310 -7.00 0.54 -5.66
CA SER A 310 -7.15 -0.91 -5.79
C SER A 310 -8.61 -1.30 -6.02
N LYS A 311 -9.54 -0.77 -5.24
CA LYS A 311 -10.98 -1.00 -5.41
C LYS A 311 -11.51 -0.49 -6.76
N SER A 312 -11.13 0.71 -7.16
CA SER A 312 -11.71 1.37 -8.33
C SER A 312 -11.09 0.92 -9.65
N ASN A 313 -9.78 0.63 -9.66
CA ASN A 313 -9.02 0.39 -10.87
C ASN A 313 -8.44 -1.03 -10.97
N LEU A 314 -8.13 -1.71 -9.84
CA LEU A 314 -7.60 -3.08 -9.83
C LEU A 314 -8.64 -4.14 -9.47
N LYS A 315 -9.93 -3.79 -9.53
CA LYS A 315 -11.03 -4.73 -9.30
C LYS A 315 -11.05 -5.41 -7.94
N GLU A 316 -10.43 -4.82 -6.93
CA GLU A 316 -10.46 -5.29 -5.54
C GLU A 316 -11.75 -4.86 -4.80
N LYS A 317 -12.89 -4.88 -5.49
CA LYS A 317 -14.19 -4.58 -4.88
C LYS A 317 -14.87 -5.80 -4.30
N LYS A 318 -14.61 -6.97 -4.88
CA LYS A 318 -15.29 -8.23 -4.58
C LYS A 318 -14.29 -9.35 -4.41
N ALA A 319 -14.54 -10.20 -3.43
CA ALA A 319 -13.77 -11.42 -3.21
C ALA A 319 -13.95 -12.39 -4.40
N TRP A 320 -12.84 -12.96 -4.87
CA TRP A 320 -12.86 -13.94 -5.96
C TRP A 320 -13.41 -15.29 -5.50
N SER A 321 -13.28 -15.58 -4.21
CA SER A 321 -13.77 -16.81 -3.57
C SER A 321 -13.96 -16.53 -2.06
N SER A 322 -14.61 -17.46 -1.36
CA SER A 322 -14.68 -17.46 0.11
C SER A 322 -13.55 -18.26 0.76
N ASP A 323 -12.73 -18.93 -0.03
CA ASP A 323 -11.62 -19.77 0.42
C ASP A 323 -10.41 -18.92 0.82
N PHE A 324 -9.75 -19.27 1.92
CA PHE A 324 -8.62 -18.51 2.47
C PHE A 324 -7.47 -18.38 1.48
N ASN A 325 -7.04 -19.48 0.86
CA ASN A 325 -5.92 -19.47 -0.07
C ASN A 325 -6.22 -18.59 -1.28
N SER A 326 -7.46 -18.67 -1.78
CA SER A 326 -7.92 -17.84 -2.90
C SER A 326 -7.93 -16.34 -2.56
N LEU A 327 -8.36 -15.96 -1.35
CA LEU A 327 -8.35 -14.59 -0.88
C LEU A 327 -6.92 -14.08 -0.66
N ASN A 328 -6.05 -14.91 -0.10
CA ASN A 328 -4.65 -14.59 0.09
C ASN A 328 -3.95 -14.36 -1.26
N ASN A 329 -4.22 -15.24 -2.24
CA ASN A 329 -3.71 -15.06 -3.61
C ASN A 329 -4.25 -13.78 -4.26
N GLN A 330 -5.54 -13.47 -4.09
CA GLN A 330 -6.10 -12.21 -4.58
C GLN A 330 -5.40 -10.99 -3.98
N MET A 331 -5.24 -10.95 -2.67
CA MET A 331 -4.57 -9.87 -1.95
C MET A 331 -3.13 -9.65 -2.48
N ARG A 332 -2.35 -10.73 -2.63
CA ARG A 332 -0.98 -10.67 -3.12
C ARG A 332 -0.88 -10.24 -4.57
N LEU A 333 -1.72 -10.78 -5.43
CA LEU A 333 -1.77 -10.39 -6.85
C LEU A 333 -2.18 -8.93 -7.02
N THR A 334 -3.10 -8.43 -6.19
CA THR A 334 -3.47 -7.01 -6.19
C THR A 334 -2.31 -6.13 -5.76
N ALA A 335 -1.59 -6.49 -4.69
CA ALA A 335 -0.41 -5.73 -4.24
C ALA A 335 0.70 -5.74 -5.30
N MET A 336 1.01 -6.89 -5.89
CA MET A 336 2.00 -7.00 -6.97
C MET A 336 1.62 -6.12 -8.16
N THR A 337 0.35 -6.17 -8.58
CA THR A 337 -0.14 -5.35 -9.70
C THR A 337 -0.05 -3.86 -9.36
N TYR A 338 -0.45 -3.46 -8.15
CA TYR A 338 -0.33 -2.08 -7.70
C TYR A 338 1.13 -1.61 -7.73
N ASN A 339 2.05 -2.40 -7.19
CA ASN A 339 3.48 -2.08 -7.13
C ASN A 339 4.10 -1.93 -8.52
N LEU A 340 3.77 -2.85 -9.43
CA LEU A 340 4.18 -2.75 -10.83
C LEU A 340 3.73 -1.44 -11.49
N MET A 341 2.45 -1.08 -11.29
CA MET A 341 1.93 0.17 -11.85
C MET A 341 2.63 1.39 -11.24
N ARG A 342 3.00 1.32 -9.94
CA ARG A 342 3.75 2.39 -9.28
C ARG A 342 5.16 2.53 -9.83
N VAL A 343 5.90 1.43 -9.95
CA VAL A 343 7.26 1.43 -10.52
C VAL A 343 7.22 1.92 -11.97
N PHE A 344 6.29 1.40 -12.76
CA PHE A 344 6.10 1.83 -14.15
C PHE A 344 5.82 3.33 -14.26
N GLU A 345 4.95 3.87 -13.41
CA GLU A 345 4.62 5.30 -13.37
C GLU A 345 5.86 6.14 -13.05
N GLU A 346 6.60 5.81 -11.99
CA GLU A 346 7.77 6.60 -11.59
C GLU A 346 8.90 6.51 -12.61
N THR A 347 9.18 5.32 -13.16
CA THR A 347 10.15 5.13 -14.23
C THR A 347 9.77 5.94 -15.49
N SER A 348 8.47 5.95 -15.84
CA SER A 348 7.97 6.73 -16.98
C SER A 348 8.16 8.23 -16.79
N LYS A 349 7.99 8.75 -15.57
CA LYS A 349 8.23 10.17 -15.26
C LYS A 349 9.70 10.55 -15.39
N ILE A 350 10.61 9.67 -14.98
CA ILE A 350 12.05 9.90 -15.10
C ILE A 350 12.45 10.00 -16.58
N HIS A 351 11.97 9.08 -17.40
CA HIS A 351 12.27 9.06 -18.84
C HIS A 351 11.53 10.14 -19.65
N ASN A 352 10.42 10.65 -19.15
CA ASN A 352 9.57 11.64 -19.79
C ASN A 352 9.16 12.75 -18.82
N PRO A 353 10.05 13.73 -18.56
CA PRO A 353 9.75 14.83 -17.62
C PRO A 353 8.47 15.61 -17.96
N ALA A 354 8.05 15.60 -19.23
CA ALA A 354 6.78 16.19 -19.66
C ALA A 354 5.55 15.56 -18.99
N LEU A 355 5.62 14.30 -18.54
CA LEU A 355 4.56 13.63 -17.80
C LEU A 355 4.35 14.21 -16.37
N ILE A 356 5.27 15.02 -15.89
CA ILE A 356 5.20 15.64 -14.55
C ILE A 356 4.32 16.91 -14.61
N HIS A 357 4.31 17.60 -15.75
CA HIS A 357 3.78 18.95 -15.91
C HIS A 357 2.27 19.14 -15.63
N PRO A 358 1.34 18.26 -16.06
CA PRO A 358 -0.09 18.48 -15.80
C PRO A 358 -0.47 18.29 -14.34
N SER A 359 0.26 17.43 -13.61
CA SER A 359 0.04 17.24 -12.18
C SER A 359 0.44 18.48 -11.39
N ASP A 360 1.43 19.24 -11.84
CA ASP A 360 1.93 20.42 -11.15
C ASP A 360 0.96 21.60 -11.28
N LYS A 361 0.36 21.86 -12.44
CA LYS A 361 -0.68 22.89 -12.61
C LYS A 361 -1.91 22.60 -11.73
N LYS A 362 -2.37 21.35 -11.70
CA LYS A 362 -3.52 20.95 -10.84
C LYS A 362 -3.14 20.98 -9.36
N TYR A 363 -1.92 20.62 -9.02
CA TYR A 363 -1.38 20.71 -7.67
C TYR A 363 -1.33 22.16 -7.21
N THR A 364 -0.76 23.07 -8.01
CA THR A 364 -0.68 24.51 -7.70
C THR A 364 -2.07 25.11 -7.48
N LYS A 365 -3.01 24.87 -8.40
CA LYS A 365 -4.41 25.32 -8.24
C LYS A 365 -5.08 24.75 -7.00
N ALA A 366 -4.81 23.48 -6.65
CA ALA A 366 -5.36 22.86 -5.45
C ALA A 366 -4.74 23.46 -4.18
N LEU A 367 -3.45 23.74 -4.20
CA LEU A 367 -2.75 24.42 -3.10
C LEU A 367 -3.29 25.83 -2.90
N GLU A 368 -3.39 26.62 -3.96
CA GLU A 368 -3.95 27.98 -3.94
C GLU A 368 -5.38 28.00 -3.37
N LYS A 369 -6.24 27.08 -3.82
CA LYS A 369 -7.61 26.96 -3.30
C LYS A 369 -7.64 26.62 -1.82
N ARG A 370 -6.79 25.70 -1.37
CA ARG A 370 -6.70 25.33 0.06
C ARG A 370 -6.13 26.50 0.87
N GLN A 371 -5.10 27.17 0.35
CA GLN A 371 -4.51 28.35 1.00
C GLN A 371 -5.57 29.45 1.20
N ALA A 372 -6.33 29.79 0.16
CA ALA A 372 -7.40 30.77 0.25
C ALA A 372 -8.51 30.35 1.25
N THR A 373 -8.79 29.06 1.39
CA THR A 373 -9.75 28.55 2.37
C THR A 373 -9.20 28.66 3.79
N ALA A 374 -7.94 28.27 4.00
CA ALA A 374 -7.31 28.36 5.31
C ALA A 374 -7.19 29.82 5.80
N GLN A 375 -6.85 30.75 4.92
CA GLN A 375 -6.76 32.18 5.23
C GLN A 375 -8.04 32.77 5.78
N LYS A 376 -9.22 32.29 5.36
CA LYS A 376 -10.53 32.75 5.87
C LYS A 376 -10.72 32.50 7.37
N ILE A 377 -9.98 31.56 7.95
CA ILE A 377 -10.02 31.22 9.38
C ILE A 377 -8.70 31.56 10.09
N GLY A 378 -7.88 32.42 9.48
CA GLY A 378 -6.58 32.82 10.01
C GLY A 378 -5.53 31.70 9.98
N GLY A 379 -5.70 30.72 9.11
CA GLY A 379 -4.79 29.60 8.92
C GLY A 379 -3.97 29.69 7.64
N PHE A 380 -3.10 28.72 7.43
CA PHE A 380 -2.32 28.55 6.19
C PHE A 380 -2.05 27.07 5.91
N VAL A 381 -1.74 26.74 4.66
CA VAL A 381 -1.35 25.38 4.27
C VAL A 381 0.16 25.23 4.42
N ASN A 382 0.61 24.31 5.28
CA ASN A 382 2.03 23.98 5.39
C ASN A 382 2.47 23.17 4.16
N PRO A 383 3.40 23.68 3.33
CA PRO A 383 3.85 22.97 2.12
C PRO A 383 4.50 21.62 2.41
N LEU A 384 5.13 21.43 3.59
CA LEU A 384 5.74 20.16 3.99
C LEU A 384 4.71 19.06 4.22
N PHE A 385 3.48 19.41 4.60
CA PHE A 385 2.36 18.50 4.80
C PHE A 385 1.49 18.34 3.56
N PHE A 386 1.53 19.32 2.66
CA PHE A 386 0.76 19.26 1.43
C PHE A 386 1.46 18.36 0.41
N GLN A 387 0.98 17.14 0.28
CA GLN A 387 1.54 16.19 -0.68
C GLN A 387 0.88 16.33 -2.05
N LYS A 388 1.71 16.29 -3.09
CA LYS A 388 1.22 16.01 -4.45
C LYS A 388 0.33 14.76 -4.39
N ARG A 389 -0.86 14.83 -4.98
CA ARG A 389 -1.79 13.69 -5.00
C ARG A 389 -1.22 12.61 -5.94
N ILE A 390 -0.26 11.85 -5.45
CA ILE A 390 0.40 10.73 -6.14
C ILE A 390 -0.65 9.82 -6.79
N VAL A 391 -1.77 9.59 -6.10
CA VAL A 391 -2.81 8.64 -6.49
C VAL A 391 -3.61 9.00 -7.73
N ARG A 392 -3.70 10.27 -8.14
CA ARG A 392 -4.41 10.61 -9.39
C ARG A 392 -3.68 10.15 -10.63
N ILE A 393 -2.35 10.25 -10.61
CA ILE A 393 -1.53 9.82 -11.73
C ILE A 393 -1.58 8.30 -11.84
N SER A 394 -1.47 7.59 -10.72
CA SER A 394 -1.61 6.13 -10.68
C SER A 394 -2.95 5.64 -11.24
N SER A 395 -4.06 6.33 -10.92
CA SER A 395 -5.36 6.01 -11.51
C SER A 395 -5.39 6.20 -13.03
N TYR A 396 -4.76 7.24 -13.53
CA TYR A 396 -4.64 7.47 -14.97
C TYR A 396 -3.77 6.41 -15.64
N THR A 397 -2.63 6.11 -15.04
CA THR A 397 -1.71 5.09 -15.56
C THR A 397 -2.38 3.72 -15.62
N ILE A 398 -3.03 3.28 -14.55
CA ILE A 398 -3.73 1.99 -14.52
C ILE A 398 -4.81 1.93 -15.60
N ARG A 399 -5.65 2.97 -15.73
CA ARG A 399 -6.71 3.00 -16.75
C ARG A 399 -6.15 3.04 -18.17
N ALA A 400 -5.04 3.76 -18.40
CA ALA A 400 -4.38 3.77 -19.68
C ALA A 400 -3.81 2.40 -20.03
N VAL A 401 -3.19 1.72 -19.05
CA VAL A 401 -2.70 0.33 -19.20
C VAL A 401 -3.85 -0.62 -19.50
N GLN A 402 -4.97 -0.54 -18.76
CA GLN A 402 -6.17 -1.35 -19.02
C GLN A 402 -6.66 -1.19 -20.47
N ASN A 403 -6.80 0.05 -20.92
CA ASN A 403 -7.25 0.33 -22.29
C ASN A 403 -6.26 -0.20 -23.34
N ALA A 404 -4.96 -0.03 -23.10
CA ALA A 404 -3.94 -0.50 -24.02
C ALA A 404 -3.90 -2.03 -24.13
N ILE A 405 -4.10 -2.76 -23.03
CA ILE A 405 -4.21 -4.21 -23.02
C ILE A 405 -5.45 -4.67 -23.81
N ILE A 406 -6.62 -4.08 -23.54
CA ILE A 406 -7.88 -4.42 -24.19
C ILE A 406 -7.82 -4.16 -25.71
N THR A 407 -7.12 -3.10 -26.12
CA THR A 407 -7.02 -2.73 -27.54
C THR A 407 -5.81 -3.35 -28.25
N GLY A 408 -5.01 -4.17 -27.59
CA GLY A 408 -3.78 -4.75 -28.15
C GLY A 408 -2.73 -3.70 -28.55
N MET A 409 -2.74 -2.54 -27.89
CA MET A 409 -1.88 -1.41 -28.24
C MET A 409 -0.40 -1.72 -27.99
N SER A 410 0.47 -1.33 -28.91
CA SER A 410 1.91 -1.44 -28.72
C SER A 410 2.40 -0.49 -27.62
N MET A 411 3.55 -0.81 -27.00
CA MET A 411 4.17 0.05 -25.99
C MET A 411 4.43 1.46 -26.51
N ALA A 412 4.92 1.61 -27.74
CA ALA A 412 5.19 2.90 -28.35
C ALA A 412 3.89 3.72 -28.51
N SER A 413 2.84 3.11 -29.06
CA SER A 413 1.53 3.77 -29.21
C SER A 413 0.91 4.14 -27.87
N PHE A 414 1.06 3.29 -26.86
CA PHE A 414 0.63 3.58 -25.50
C PHE A 414 1.34 4.79 -24.91
N MET A 415 2.68 4.84 -25.00
CA MET A 415 3.46 5.97 -24.50
C MET A 415 3.08 7.28 -25.20
N CYS A 416 2.91 7.27 -26.52
CA CYS A 416 2.42 8.43 -27.25
C CYS A 416 1.03 8.88 -26.77
N ALA A 417 0.09 7.94 -26.58
CA ALA A 417 -1.25 8.24 -26.09
C ALA A 417 -1.26 8.74 -24.64
N LEU A 418 -0.39 8.21 -23.79
CA LEU A 418 -0.23 8.63 -22.40
C LEU A 418 0.33 10.04 -22.33
N ILE A 419 1.38 10.32 -23.11
CA ILE A 419 1.99 11.66 -23.22
C ILE A 419 0.95 12.66 -23.73
N ALA A 420 0.26 12.37 -24.81
CA ALA A 420 -0.76 13.25 -25.39
C ALA A 420 -1.92 13.57 -24.42
N ARG A 421 -2.27 12.65 -23.52
CA ARG A 421 -3.32 12.87 -22.50
C ARG A 421 -2.83 13.62 -21.26
N LEU A 422 -1.56 13.47 -20.92
CA LEU A 422 -0.97 14.04 -19.72
C LEU A 422 -0.30 15.39 -19.97
N VAL A 423 0.08 15.67 -21.20
CA VAL A 423 0.63 16.95 -21.66
C VAL A 423 -0.47 17.66 -22.48
N PRO A 424 -1.27 18.55 -21.89
CA PRO A 424 -2.17 19.38 -22.67
C PRO A 424 -1.34 20.31 -23.54
N GLY A 425 -1.63 20.32 -24.86
CA GLY A 425 -1.06 21.27 -25.82
C GLY A 425 -1.32 22.72 -25.44
#